data_2255c5eae34676f40a969584003344a3
#
_entry.id   2255c5eae34676f40a969584003344a3
#
_cell.length_a   1.000
_cell.length_b   1.000
_cell.length_c   1.000
_cell.angle_alpha   90.00
_cell.angle_beta   90.00
_cell.angle_gamma   90.00
#
_symmetry.space_group_name_H-M   'P 1'
#
loop_
_entity.id
_entity.type
_entity.pdbx_description
1 polymer ?
#
loop_
_entity_poly.entity_id
_entity_poly.type
_entity_poly.pdbx_seq_one_letter_code
_entity_poly.pdbx_strand_id
1 'polypeptide(L)'
;MASLEDSIREPADKDVHKPIFSSWGEGGFGEVWMNDEVAFQYPMFFRMRKMMDDLKSRFSKVAGKASGSAHGVARGKDCAKPATMKRFLAQMARELVLFQASDWAFMIHNNSAADYARTRLNGHYENVCALYKEAVKANPDTKLLKKLEQKNNLFPWIGECL
;
A
#
# COMPACT_ATOMS: atom_id res chain seq x y z
N MET A 1 40.06 -7.08 0.93
CA MET A 1 38.81 -6.29 1.16
C MET A 1 37.94 -7.12 2.06
N ALA A 2 37.57 -6.61 3.23
CA ALA A 2 36.60 -7.27 4.10
C ALA A 2 35.25 -7.29 3.41
N SER A 3 34.49 -8.38 3.50
CA SER A 3 33.15 -8.45 2.98
C SER A 3 32.19 -7.62 3.85
N LEU A 4 31.03 -7.26 3.31
CA LEU A 4 29.97 -6.58 4.10
C LEU A 4 29.57 -7.43 5.32
N GLU A 5 29.57 -8.76 5.17
CA GLU A 5 29.29 -9.70 6.26
C GLU A 5 30.34 -9.68 7.36
N ASP A 6 31.64 -9.53 7.01
CA ASP A 6 32.72 -9.42 7.99
C ASP A 6 32.58 -8.12 8.80
N SER A 7 32.22 -7.02 8.12
CA SER A 7 31.98 -5.71 8.78
C SER A 7 30.78 -5.71 9.72
N ILE A 8 29.75 -6.56 9.45
CA ILE A 8 28.58 -6.70 10.34
C ILE A 8 28.90 -7.59 11.55
N ARG A 9 29.82 -8.54 11.43
CA ARG A 9 30.21 -9.49 12.50
C ARG A 9 31.19 -8.94 13.48
N GLU A 10 32.01 -8.00 13.07
CA GLU A 10 32.89 -7.30 14.02
C GLU A 10 32.04 -6.42 14.95
N PRO A 11 32.21 -6.53 16.29
CA PRO A 11 31.55 -5.59 17.19
C PRO A 11 32.10 -4.20 16.89
N ALA A 12 31.40 -3.46 16.05
CA ALA A 12 31.72 -2.07 15.81
C ALA A 12 31.81 -1.36 17.16
N ASP A 13 32.85 -0.57 17.33
CA ASP A 13 33.00 0.34 18.45
C ASP A 13 31.64 1.03 18.65
N LYS A 14 31.09 0.98 19.87
CA LYS A 14 29.67 1.25 20.15
C LYS A 14 29.30 2.74 20.10
N ASP A 15 29.81 3.44 19.15
CA ASP A 15 29.35 4.79 18.87
C ASP A 15 27.92 4.74 18.26
N VAL A 16 26.92 4.78 19.13
CA VAL A 16 25.53 4.92 18.73
C VAL A 16 25.34 6.32 18.16
N HIS A 17 25.53 6.45 16.87
CA HIS A 17 25.18 7.69 16.18
C HIS A 17 23.67 7.82 16.07
N LYS A 18 23.10 8.90 16.60
CA LYS A 18 21.74 9.32 16.31
C LYS A 18 21.78 10.13 15.02
N PRO A 19 21.34 9.57 13.87
CA PRO A 19 21.32 10.36 12.65
C PRO A 19 20.35 11.52 12.83
N ILE A 20 20.80 12.71 12.44
CA ILE A 20 19.92 13.89 12.32
C ILE A 20 18.94 13.61 11.17
N PHE A 21 17.70 14.07 11.31
CA PHE A 21 16.74 14.00 10.19
C PHE A 21 17.37 14.65 8.96
N SER A 22 17.45 13.90 7.88
CA SER A 22 17.98 14.36 6.61
C SER A 22 17.28 13.63 5.47
N SER A 23 17.27 14.23 4.29
CA SER A 23 16.78 13.63 3.05
C SER A 23 17.74 13.90 1.92
N TRP A 24 17.64 13.10 0.88
CA TRP A 24 18.24 13.43 -0.39
C TRP A 24 17.47 14.59 -1.04
N GLY A 25 18.16 15.46 -1.75
CA GLY A 25 17.58 16.56 -2.49
C GLY A 25 17.79 17.92 -1.84
N GLU A 26 17.16 18.93 -2.39
CA GLU A 26 17.29 20.33 -2.00
C GLU A 26 17.14 20.55 -0.50
N GLY A 27 18.04 21.33 0.09
CA GLY A 27 18.05 21.63 1.52
C GLY A 27 18.39 20.47 2.45
N GLY A 28 18.12 19.23 2.05
CA GLY A 28 18.41 18.04 2.84
C GLY A 28 17.42 17.72 3.95
N PHE A 29 16.27 18.40 4.02
CA PHE A 29 15.29 18.26 5.09
C PHE A 29 13.88 17.86 4.60
N GLY A 30 13.80 17.22 3.44
CA GLY A 30 12.54 16.67 2.91
C GLY A 30 11.74 17.61 2.04
N GLU A 31 12.27 18.75 1.65
CA GLU A 31 11.58 19.81 0.90
C GLU A 31 10.97 19.29 -0.39
N VAL A 32 11.65 18.36 -1.08
CA VAL A 32 11.16 17.75 -2.32
C VAL A 32 9.85 17.00 -2.12
N TRP A 33 9.66 16.40 -0.94
CA TRP A 33 8.50 15.56 -0.64
C TRP A 33 7.49 16.22 0.30
N MET A 34 7.89 17.26 1.05
CA MET A 34 7.06 17.94 2.04
C MET A 34 6.93 19.42 1.71
N ASN A 35 6.21 19.73 0.64
CA ASN A 35 5.92 21.09 0.20
C ASN A 35 4.47 21.21 -0.29
N ASP A 36 4.01 22.44 -0.54
CA ASP A 36 2.62 22.73 -0.92
C ASP A 36 2.23 22.10 -2.28
N GLU A 37 3.18 21.95 -3.22
CA GLU A 37 2.91 21.40 -4.53
C GLU A 37 2.55 19.92 -4.50
N VAL A 38 3.06 19.19 -3.52
CA VAL A 38 2.86 17.74 -3.34
C VAL A 38 1.96 17.41 -2.16
N ALA A 39 1.54 18.41 -1.36
CA ALA A 39 0.75 18.23 -0.14
C ALA A 39 -0.59 17.49 -0.39
N PHE A 40 -1.17 17.63 -1.58
CA PHE A 40 -2.43 16.97 -1.95
C PHE A 40 -2.37 15.44 -1.85
N GLN A 41 -1.19 14.83 -1.97
CA GLN A 41 -1.04 13.37 -1.92
C GLN A 41 -1.26 12.80 -0.52
N TYR A 42 -0.98 13.54 0.55
CA TYR A 42 -1.08 13.03 1.92
C TYR A 42 -2.51 12.69 2.35
N PRO A 43 -3.54 13.55 2.16
CA PRO A 43 -4.92 13.17 2.43
C PRO A 43 -5.36 11.93 1.64
N MET A 44 -4.91 11.78 0.38
CA MET A 44 -5.20 10.61 -0.44
C MET A 44 -4.57 9.35 0.17
N PHE A 45 -3.30 9.41 0.55
CA PHE A 45 -2.59 8.33 1.22
C PHE A 45 -3.29 7.86 2.49
N PHE A 46 -3.62 8.79 3.40
CA PHE A 46 -4.31 8.44 4.65
C PHE A 46 -5.69 7.83 4.39
N ARG A 47 -6.39 8.30 3.38
CA ARG A 47 -7.69 7.74 2.99
C ARG A 47 -7.57 6.32 2.44
N MET A 48 -6.58 6.07 1.58
CA MET A 48 -6.29 4.72 1.06
C MET A 48 -5.94 3.77 2.21
N ARG A 49 -5.10 4.20 3.14
CA ARG A 49 -4.72 3.43 4.30
C ARG A 49 -5.92 3.08 5.18
N LYS A 50 -6.78 4.04 5.47
CA LYS A 50 -8.01 3.82 6.24
C LYS A 50 -8.94 2.79 5.59
N MET A 51 -9.07 2.83 4.25
CA MET A 51 -9.85 1.83 3.50
C MET A 51 -9.24 0.43 3.61
N MET A 52 -7.91 0.31 3.58
CA MET A 52 -7.23 -0.97 3.75
C MET A 52 -7.39 -1.51 5.17
N ASP A 53 -7.25 -0.68 6.19
CA ASP A 53 -7.40 -1.08 7.59
C ASP A 53 -8.84 -1.55 7.88
N ASP A 54 -9.86 -0.87 7.33
CA ASP A 54 -11.25 -1.32 7.42
C ASP A 54 -11.44 -2.68 6.73
N LEU A 55 -10.96 -2.83 5.51
CA LEU A 55 -11.11 -4.09 4.79
C LEU A 55 -10.36 -5.24 5.47
N LYS A 56 -9.18 -4.98 6.02
CA LYS A 56 -8.39 -5.95 6.80
C LYS A 56 -9.15 -6.38 8.06
N SER A 57 -9.77 -5.44 8.77
CA SER A 57 -10.61 -5.73 9.94
C SER A 57 -11.81 -6.61 9.57
N ARG A 58 -12.48 -6.33 8.45
CA ARG A 58 -13.59 -7.15 7.93
C ARG A 58 -13.12 -8.56 7.55
N PHE A 59 -11.97 -8.67 6.88
CA PHE A 59 -11.38 -9.94 6.52
C PHE A 59 -11.07 -10.80 7.74
N SER A 60 -10.44 -10.24 8.78
CA SER A 60 -10.12 -10.96 10.01
C SER A 60 -11.38 -11.49 10.72
N LYS A 61 -12.47 -10.71 10.74
CA LYS A 61 -13.75 -11.13 11.31
C LYS A 61 -14.39 -12.31 10.54
N VAL A 62 -14.24 -12.31 9.22
CA VAL A 62 -14.79 -13.39 8.37
C VAL A 62 -13.91 -14.65 8.46
N ALA A 63 -12.59 -14.51 8.46
CA ALA A 63 -11.64 -15.61 8.60
C ALA A 63 -11.73 -16.29 9.97
N GLY A 64 -11.85 -15.51 11.06
CA GLY A 64 -12.01 -16.03 12.42
C GLY A 64 -13.32 -16.82 12.62
N LYS A 65 -14.40 -16.45 11.95
CA LYS A 65 -15.66 -17.21 11.94
C LYS A 65 -15.58 -18.52 11.16
N ALA A 66 -14.66 -18.62 10.20
CA ALA A 66 -14.47 -19.84 9.41
C ALA A 66 -13.67 -20.93 10.15
N SER A 67 -12.87 -20.55 11.15
CA SER A 67 -12.05 -21.49 11.95
C SER A 67 -12.72 -21.96 13.26
N GLY A 68 -13.84 -21.36 13.65
CA GLY A 68 -14.59 -21.68 14.87
C GLY A 68 -15.80 -22.54 14.60
N SER A 69 -15.72 -23.81 15.00
CA SER A 69 -16.79 -24.81 15.28
C SER A 69 -17.77 -25.15 14.15
N ALA A 70 -17.78 -26.42 13.82
CA ALA A 70 -18.72 -27.12 12.95
C ALA A 70 -20.14 -27.26 13.56
N HIS A 71 -20.78 -26.17 13.97
CA HIS A 71 -22.20 -26.16 14.30
C HIS A 71 -22.87 -24.92 13.71
N GLY A 72 -23.51 -25.10 12.59
CA GLY A 72 -24.74 -24.51 12.08
C GLY A 72 -25.04 -23.02 12.34
N VAL A 73 -24.05 -22.12 12.24
CA VAL A 73 -24.36 -20.67 12.20
C VAL A 73 -24.35 -20.23 10.73
N ALA A 74 -25.51 -19.81 10.27
CA ALA A 74 -25.73 -19.27 8.95
C ALA A 74 -24.59 -18.34 8.54
N ARG A 75 -23.90 -18.66 7.44
CA ARG A 75 -22.96 -17.75 6.78
C ARG A 75 -23.70 -16.47 6.53
N GLY A 76 -23.30 -15.40 7.22
CA GLY A 76 -23.87 -14.09 6.96
C GLY A 76 -23.77 -13.82 5.46
N LYS A 77 -24.91 -13.61 4.80
CA LYS A 77 -25.03 -13.40 3.34
C LYS A 77 -24.34 -12.11 2.85
N ASP A 78 -23.70 -11.36 3.76
CA ASP A 78 -23.32 -9.96 3.51
C ASP A 78 -21.81 -9.73 3.28
N CYS A 79 -21.01 -10.78 3.10
CA CYS A 79 -19.57 -10.62 2.85
C CYS A 79 -19.05 -11.50 1.72
N ALA A 80 -18.10 -10.96 0.94
CA ALA A 80 -17.37 -11.70 -0.07
C ALA A 80 -16.61 -12.90 0.54
N LYS A 81 -16.34 -13.92 -0.28
CA LYS A 81 -15.55 -15.09 0.15
C LYS A 81 -14.16 -14.66 0.64
N PRO A 82 -13.60 -15.27 1.71
CA PRO A 82 -12.28 -14.90 2.25
C PRO A 82 -11.17 -14.84 1.19
N ALA A 83 -11.10 -15.82 0.30
CA ALA A 83 -10.13 -15.83 -0.79
C ALA A 83 -10.26 -14.63 -1.74
N THR A 84 -11.49 -14.20 -2.02
CA THR A 84 -11.74 -13.02 -2.86
C THR A 84 -11.35 -11.74 -2.12
N MET A 85 -11.67 -11.62 -0.84
CA MET A 85 -11.26 -10.47 -0.01
C MET A 85 -9.74 -10.34 0.09
N LYS A 86 -9.02 -11.46 0.26
CA LYS A 86 -7.55 -11.49 0.28
C LYS A 86 -6.96 -10.94 -1.04
N ARG A 87 -7.55 -11.29 -2.18
CA ARG A 87 -7.12 -10.75 -3.49
C ARG A 87 -7.35 -9.24 -3.59
N PHE A 88 -8.50 -8.74 -3.15
CA PHE A 88 -8.76 -7.29 -3.10
C PHE A 88 -7.74 -6.56 -2.22
N LEU A 89 -7.49 -7.07 -1.02
CA LEU A 89 -6.48 -6.52 -0.11
C LEU A 89 -5.09 -6.51 -0.75
N ALA A 90 -4.68 -7.60 -1.38
CA ALA A 90 -3.38 -7.71 -2.04
C ALA A 90 -3.24 -6.69 -3.18
N GLN A 91 -4.28 -6.51 -4.00
CA GLN A 91 -4.23 -5.53 -5.08
C GLN A 91 -4.28 -4.09 -4.56
N MET A 92 -5.09 -3.80 -3.55
CA MET A 92 -5.08 -2.47 -2.90
C MET A 92 -3.71 -2.16 -2.28
N ALA A 93 -3.02 -3.15 -1.69
CA ALA A 93 -1.66 -2.98 -1.18
C ALA A 93 -0.66 -2.63 -2.31
N ARG A 94 -0.76 -3.29 -3.47
CA ARG A 94 0.08 -2.96 -4.64
C ARG A 94 -0.16 -1.52 -5.12
N GLU A 95 -1.42 -1.13 -5.24
CA GLU A 95 -1.77 0.24 -5.66
C GLU A 95 -1.25 1.27 -4.65
N LEU A 96 -1.32 0.97 -3.33
CA LEU A 96 -0.80 1.85 -2.28
C LEU A 96 0.72 1.97 -2.36
N VAL A 97 1.46 0.88 -2.57
CA VAL A 97 2.92 0.91 -2.73
C VAL A 97 3.31 1.70 -3.98
N LEU A 98 2.62 1.50 -5.10
CA LEU A 98 2.85 2.25 -6.33
C LEU A 98 2.52 3.74 -6.17
N PHE A 99 1.49 4.07 -5.39
CA PHE A 99 1.16 5.46 -5.04
C PHE A 99 2.28 6.12 -4.22
N GLN A 100 2.96 5.36 -3.35
CA GLN A 100 4.01 5.86 -2.46
C GLN A 100 5.40 5.98 -3.11
N ALA A 101 5.54 5.67 -4.41
CA ALA A 101 6.82 5.85 -5.09
C ALA A 101 7.29 7.31 -4.97
N SER A 102 8.50 7.50 -4.47
CA SER A 102 9.08 8.83 -4.20
C SER A 102 9.26 9.67 -5.45
N ASP A 103 9.36 9.01 -6.60
CA ASP A 103 9.52 9.65 -7.91
C ASP A 103 8.39 10.62 -8.26
N TRP A 104 7.15 10.34 -7.82
CA TRP A 104 6.02 11.21 -8.14
C TRP A 104 6.19 12.60 -7.56
N ALA A 105 6.52 12.71 -6.28
CA ALA A 105 6.78 13.98 -5.63
C ALA A 105 7.98 14.69 -6.26
N PHE A 106 9.06 13.95 -6.54
CA PHE A 106 10.24 14.48 -7.22
C PHE A 106 9.93 15.05 -8.60
N MET A 107 9.16 14.33 -9.44
CA MET A 107 8.77 14.80 -10.77
C MET A 107 7.88 16.05 -10.71
N ILE A 108 7.00 16.14 -9.72
CA ILE A 108 6.13 17.31 -9.53
C ILE A 108 6.95 18.51 -9.09
N HIS A 109 7.77 18.37 -8.07
CA HIS A 109 8.60 19.44 -7.52
C HIS A 109 9.58 20.00 -8.56
N ASN A 110 10.28 19.14 -9.31
CA ASN A 110 11.22 19.57 -10.34
C ASN A 110 10.56 19.91 -11.69
N ASN A 111 9.24 19.80 -11.77
CA ASN A 111 8.46 20.01 -13.00
C ASN A 111 8.99 19.26 -14.24
N SER A 112 9.65 18.11 -14.01
CA SER A 112 10.24 17.30 -15.09
C SER A 112 9.19 16.47 -15.83
N ALA A 113 8.15 15.99 -15.14
CA ALA A 113 7.01 15.26 -15.70
C ALA A 113 5.79 15.36 -14.75
N ALA A 114 5.47 16.57 -14.28
CA ALA A 114 4.49 16.82 -13.23
C ALA A 114 3.09 16.28 -13.57
N ASP A 115 2.59 16.50 -14.80
CA ASP A 115 1.26 16.03 -15.22
C ASP A 115 1.19 14.51 -15.29
N TYR A 116 2.26 13.86 -15.74
CA TYR A 116 2.34 12.40 -15.72
C TYR A 116 2.31 11.87 -14.29
N ALA A 117 3.10 12.43 -13.38
CA ALA A 117 3.14 12.02 -11.98
C ALA A 117 1.78 12.22 -11.30
N ARG A 118 1.10 13.37 -11.52
CA ARG A 118 -0.26 13.62 -11.00
C ARG A 118 -1.27 12.61 -11.54
N THR A 119 -1.19 12.29 -12.82
CA THR A 119 -2.06 11.29 -13.46
C THR A 119 -1.84 9.90 -12.85
N ARG A 120 -0.59 9.52 -12.57
CA ARG A 120 -0.26 8.24 -11.93
C ARG A 120 -0.77 8.16 -10.51
N LEU A 121 -0.53 9.20 -9.68
CA LEU A 121 -1.03 9.29 -8.32
C LEU A 121 -2.56 9.16 -8.27
N ASN A 122 -3.26 9.98 -9.08
CA ASN A 122 -4.72 9.94 -9.15
C ASN A 122 -5.22 8.54 -9.56
N GLY A 123 -4.60 7.94 -10.58
CA GLY A 123 -4.99 6.61 -11.07
C GLY A 123 -4.86 5.52 -10.01
N HIS A 124 -3.77 5.50 -9.23
CA HIS A 124 -3.60 4.54 -8.12
C HIS A 124 -4.61 4.78 -6.99
N TYR A 125 -4.88 6.05 -6.65
CA TYR A 125 -5.90 6.41 -5.68
C TYR A 125 -7.30 5.97 -6.11
N GLU A 126 -7.69 6.25 -7.35
CA GLU A 126 -8.98 5.85 -7.92
C GLU A 126 -9.14 4.33 -7.95
N ASN A 127 -8.06 3.61 -8.29
CA ASN A 127 -8.04 2.15 -8.28
C ASN A 127 -8.34 1.61 -6.87
N VAL A 128 -7.69 2.14 -5.83
CA VAL A 128 -7.98 1.72 -4.44
C VAL A 128 -9.41 2.03 -4.05
N CYS A 129 -9.92 3.22 -4.38
CA CYS A 129 -11.31 3.59 -4.10
C CYS A 129 -12.30 2.65 -4.78
N ALA A 130 -12.06 2.30 -6.05
CA ALA A 130 -12.93 1.40 -6.81
C ALA A 130 -12.85 -0.03 -6.30
N LEU A 131 -11.64 -0.55 -6.01
CA LEU A 131 -11.46 -1.87 -5.42
C LEU A 131 -12.14 -1.98 -4.06
N TYR A 132 -12.01 -0.97 -3.20
CA TYR A 132 -12.65 -0.95 -1.90
C TYR A 132 -14.19 -0.98 -2.01
N LYS A 133 -14.77 -0.18 -2.91
CA LYS A 133 -16.22 -0.16 -3.14
C LYS A 133 -16.76 -1.54 -3.55
N GLU A 134 -15.99 -2.30 -4.33
CA GLU A 134 -16.38 -3.66 -4.70
C GLU A 134 -16.14 -4.65 -3.55
N ALA A 135 -14.99 -4.56 -2.88
CA ALA A 135 -14.61 -5.51 -1.84
C ALA A 135 -15.59 -5.57 -0.66
N VAL A 136 -16.28 -4.45 -0.37
CA VAL A 136 -17.26 -4.40 0.74
C VAL A 136 -18.63 -4.95 0.38
N LYS A 137 -18.87 -5.31 -0.88
CA LYS A 137 -20.14 -5.91 -1.33
C LYS A 137 -20.19 -7.39 -0.97
N ALA A 138 -21.37 -7.91 -0.76
CA ALA A 138 -21.61 -9.36 -0.59
C ALA A 138 -21.17 -10.16 -1.83
N ASN A 139 -21.46 -9.64 -3.01
CA ASN A 139 -21.10 -10.22 -4.31
C ASN A 139 -20.30 -9.20 -5.14
N PRO A 140 -18.97 -9.09 -4.92
CA PRO A 140 -18.16 -8.12 -5.62
C PRO A 140 -17.97 -8.48 -7.11
N ASP A 141 -18.00 -7.47 -7.98
CA ASP A 141 -17.52 -7.64 -9.35
C ASP A 141 -15.97 -7.68 -9.37
N THR A 142 -15.43 -8.74 -9.91
CA THR A 142 -13.97 -8.94 -9.96
C THR A 142 -13.33 -8.55 -11.29
N LYS A 143 -14.07 -7.93 -12.23
CA LYS A 143 -13.52 -7.53 -13.53
C LYS A 143 -12.37 -6.54 -13.39
N LEU A 144 -12.58 -5.47 -12.62
CA LEU A 144 -11.54 -4.46 -12.34
C LEU A 144 -10.37 -5.10 -11.60
N LEU A 145 -10.63 -5.92 -10.58
CA LEU A 145 -9.60 -6.63 -9.83
C LEU A 145 -8.68 -7.43 -10.77
N LYS A 146 -9.24 -8.26 -11.64
CA LYS A 146 -8.48 -9.06 -12.60
C LYS A 146 -7.64 -8.19 -13.54
N LYS A 147 -8.21 -7.08 -14.04
CA LYS A 147 -7.50 -6.14 -14.90
C LYS A 147 -6.29 -5.52 -14.19
N LEU A 148 -6.44 -5.13 -12.93
CA LEU A 148 -5.37 -4.51 -12.16
C LEU A 148 -4.32 -5.52 -11.70
N GLU A 149 -4.70 -6.75 -11.37
CA GLU A 149 -3.77 -7.85 -11.08
C GLU A 149 -2.83 -8.15 -12.26
N GLN A 150 -3.33 -7.99 -13.49
CA GLN A 150 -2.49 -8.16 -14.69
C GLN A 150 -1.62 -6.95 -14.98
N LYS A 151 -2.15 -5.74 -14.78
CA LYS A 151 -1.47 -4.48 -15.12
C LYS A 151 -0.43 -4.09 -14.08
N ASN A 152 -0.77 -4.21 -12.81
CA ASN A 152 0.00 -3.75 -11.66
C ASN A 152 0.32 -4.94 -10.75
N ASN A 153 1.10 -5.91 -11.25
CA ASN A 153 1.44 -7.16 -10.57
C ASN A 153 2.69 -7.10 -9.70
N LEU A 154 3.07 -5.91 -9.26
CA LEU A 154 4.21 -5.71 -8.36
C LEU A 154 4.08 -6.58 -7.11
N PHE A 155 5.18 -7.18 -6.68
CA PHE A 155 5.24 -8.07 -5.52
C PHE A 155 4.14 -9.15 -5.53
N PRO A 156 4.27 -10.20 -6.36
CA PRO A 156 3.25 -11.26 -6.47
C PRO A 156 2.87 -11.88 -5.13
N TRP A 157 3.82 -11.95 -4.20
CA TRP A 157 3.70 -12.53 -2.85
C TRP A 157 3.09 -11.57 -1.81
N ILE A 158 2.76 -10.32 -2.14
CA ILE A 158 2.29 -9.31 -1.16
C ILE A 158 1.05 -9.79 -0.37
N GLY A 159 0.24 -10.65 -0.99
CA GLY A 159 -0.92 -11.25 -0.32
C GLY A 159 -0.57 -12.20 0.83
N GLU A 160 0.67 -12.66 0.92
CA GLU A 160 1.13 -13.53 2.02
C GLU A 160 1.49 -12.74 3.26
N CYS A 161 1.78 -11.43 3.11
CA CYS A 161 2.14 -10.51 4.19
C CYS A 161 0.92 -9.80 4.82
N LEU A 162 -0.29 -10.08 4.36
CA LEU A 162 -1.56 -9.45 4.82
C LEU A 162 -2.34 -10.39 5.78
#